data_1756d8486e7568b3de1d26f75dbdf1da
#
_entry.id   1756d8486e7568b3de1d26f75dbdf1da
#
_cell.length_a   1.000
_cell.length_b   1.000
_cell.length_c   1.000
_cell.angle_alpha   90.00
_cell.angle_beta   90.00
_cell.angle_gamma   90.00
#
_symmetry.space_group_name_H-M   'P 1'
#
loop_
_entity.id
_entity.type
_entity.pdbx_description
1 polymer ?
#
loop_
_entity_poly.entity_id
_entity_poly.type
_entity_poly.pdbx_seq_one_letter_code
_entity_poly.pdbx_strand_id
1 'polypeptide(L)'
;QMVHFGFCFADIVGRDYFNLAINEEEAAVIRQIYKWYIEEGYGAAKIANMLNAKGIRTKRNCQWSQNATCRILTNELYTGKIINGKQEVADFLTGQRTEKDETEWMVTERPELRIIEPEMYEKAQEILECRSKTFKLTKERQSNKYLFSTLIKCKECGWSFRRTVRTYKNTYIRWV
;
A
#
# COMPACT_ATOMS: atom_id res chain seq x y z
N GLN A 1 15.54 12.32 -7.81
CA GLN A 1 14.48 12.26 -6.78
C GLN A 1 13.17 11.88 -7.45
N MET A 2 12.47 10.88 -6.92
CA MET A 2 11.26 10.36 -7.56
C MET A 2 10.04 11.02 -6.95
N VAL A 3 9.25 11.70 -7.79
CA VAL A 3 8.02 12.37 -7.37
C VAL A 3 6.89 11.34 -7.22
N HIS A 4 6.03 11.52 -6.23
CA HIS A 4 4.84 10.69 -6.05
C HIS A 4 3.90 10.77 -7.26
N PHE A 5 3.14 9.71 -7.51
CA PHE A 5 2.10 9.71 -8.54
C PHE A 5 1.06 10.81 -8.21
N GLY A 6 0.63 11.55 -9.19
CA GLY A 6 -0.24 12.73 -9.02
C GLY A 6 0.49 14.07 -8.98
N PHE A 7 1.82 14.06 -8.90
CA PHE A 7 2.62 15.28 -8.83
C PHE A 7 3.73 15.28 -9.86
N CYS A 8 4.13 16.48 -10.31
CA CYS A 8 5.33 16.74 -11.09
C CYS A 8 6.14 17.85 -10.40
N PHE A 9 7.38 18.06 -10.82
CA PHE A 9 8.09 19.28 -10.47
C PHE A 9 7.49 20.43 -11.27
N ALA A 10 7.26 21.56 -10.63
CA ALA A 10 6.85 22.77 -11.34
C ALA A 10 8.03 23.22 -12.22
N ASP A 11 7.77 23.35 -13.53
CA ASP A 11 8.72 23.94 -14.48
C ASP A 11 8.82 25.45 -14.25
N ILE A 12 9.52 25.83 -13.19
CA ILE A 12 9.92 27.21 -12.97
C ILE A 12 11.30 27.38 -13.58
N VAL A 13 11.44 28.35 -14.43
CA VAL A 13 12.71 28.79 -15.03
C VAL A 13 13.69 29.14 -13.90
N GLY A 14 14.56 28.17 -13.53
CA GLY A 14 15.51 28.28 -12.43
C GLY A 14 15.39 27.15 -11.44
N ARG A 15 15.85 25.95 -11.79
CA ARG A 15 16.30 24.81 -10.94
C ARG A 15 15.72 24.65 -9.51
N ASP A 16 14.46 25.04 -9.28
CA ASP A 16 13.80 24.77 -7.99
C ASP A 16 13.21 23.35 -7.98
N TYR A 17 14.09 22.39 -7.72
CA TYR A 17 13.73 20.96 -7.55
C TYR A 17 12.82 20.68 -6.36
N PHE A 18 12.34 21.70 -5.65
CA PHE A 18 11.56 21.58 -4.43
C PHE A 18 10.08 21.95 -4.60
N ASN A 19 9.74 22.61 -5.71
CA ASN A 19 8.34 22.98 -5.94
C ASN A 19 7.59 21.85 -6.65
N LEU A 20 6.66 21.24 -5.92
CA LEU A 20 5.71 20.26 -6.45
C LEU A 20 4.53 20.99 -7.08
N ALA A 21 4.04 20.46 -8.20
CA ALA A 21 2.79 20.85 -8.82
C ALA A 21 1.92 19.62 -9.05
N ILE A 22 0.61 19.80 -9.12
CA ILE A 22 -0.33 18.74 -9.42
C ILE A 22 -0.26 18.41 -10.91
N ASN A 23 -0.13 17.11 -11.22
CA ASN A 23 -0.34 16.61 -12.57
C ASN A 23 -1.81 16.17 -12.68
N GLU A 24 -2.63 16.95 -13.40
CA GLU A 24 -4.08 16.72 -13.44
C GLU A 24 -4.48 15.39 -14.05
N GLU A 25 -3.72 14.84 -15.00
CA GLU A 25 -4.00 13.52 -15.57
C GLU A 25 -3.85 12.42 -14.51
N GLU A 26 -2.75 12.46 -13.77
CA GLU A 26 -2.50 11.52 -12.68
C GLU A 26 -3.43 11.78 -11.48
N ALA A 27 -3.75 13.04 -11.19
CA ALA A 27 -4.68 13.43 -10.12
C ALA A 27 -6.10 12.91 -10.39
N ALA A 28 -6.55 12.94 -11.64
CA ALA A 28 -7.84 12.36 -12.03
C ALA A 28 -7.89 10.85 -11.74
N VAL A 29 -6.80 10.13 -11.96
CA VAL A 29 -6.69 8.70 -11.63
C VAL A 29 -6.77 8.50 -10.12
N ILE A 30 -6.12 9.34 -9.32
CA ILE A 30 -6.17 9.27 -7.84
C ILE A 30 -7.61 9.48 -7.36
N ARG A 31 -8.29 10.53 -7.82
CA ARG A 31 -9.70 10.79 -7.49
C ARG A 31 -10.59 9.60 -7.84
N GLN A 32 -10.34 8.96 -8.99
CA GLN A 32 -11.07 7.77 -9.42
C GLN A 32 -10.81 6.55 -8.53
N ILE A 33 -9.57 6.35 -8.04
CA ILE A 33 -9.22 5.28 -7.09
C ILE A 33 -10.01 5.45 -5.79
N TYR A 34 -10.04 6.67 -5.22
CA TYR A 34 -10.79 6.96 -3.99
C TYR A 34 -12.28 6.78 -4.19
N LYS A 35 -12.85 7.22 -5.32
CA LYS A 35 -14.26 7.02 -5.65
C LYS A 35 -14.62 5.53 -5.68
N TRP A 36 -13.86 4.71 -6.41
CA TRP A 36 -14.10 3.27 -6.46
C TRP A 36 -13.93 2.58 -5.11
N TYR A 37 -13.01 3.08 -4.28
CA TYR A 37 -12.76 2.49 -2.98
C TYR A 37 -13.87 2.79 -1.97
N ILE A 38 -14.37 4.04 -1.93
CA ILE A 38 -15.35 4.53 -0.96
C ILE A 38 -16.77 4.25 -1.42
N GLU A 39 -17.13 4.66 -2.65
CA GLU A 39 -18.50 4.58 -3.14
C GLU A 39 -18.88 3.17 -3.63
N GLU A 40 -17.99 2.54 -4.41
CA GLU A 40 -18.24 1.22 -4.99
C GLU A 40 -17.78 0.07 -4.06
N GLY A 41 -17.07 0.38 -2.99
CA GLY A 41 -16.57 -0.60 -2.03
C GLY A 41 -15.54 -1.58 -2.59
N TYR A 42 -14.90 -1.28 -3.72
CA TYR A 42 -13.93 -2.19 -4.34
C TYR A 42 -12.67 -2.34 -3.49
N GLY A 43 -12.10 -3.56 -3.47
CA GLY A 43 -10.81 -3.81 -2.84
C GLY A 43 -9.64 -3.30 -3.68
N ALA A 44 -8.52 -2.97 -3.02
CA ALA A 44 -7.32 -2.43 -3.68
C ALA A 44 -6.80 -3.32 -4.83
N ALA A 45 -6.90 -4.65 -4.71
CA ALA A 45 -6.52 -5.57 -5.78
C ALA A 45 -7.44 -5.46 -7.01
N LYS A 46 -8.77 -5.33 -6.80
CA LYS A 46 -9.74 -5.14 -7.89
C LYS A 46 -9.49 -3.82 -8.61
N ILE A 47 -9.25 -2.74 -7.86
CA ILE A 47 -8.94 -1.41 -8.41
C ILE A 47 -7.66 -1.48 -9.26
N ALA A 48 -6.59 -2.14 -8.77
CA ALA A 48 -5.36 -2.32 -9.53
C ALA A 48 -5.61 -3.04 -10.87
N ASN A 49 -6.40 -4.10 -10.86
CA ASN A 49 -6.76 -4.84 -12.08
C ASN A 49 -7.58 -3.98 -13.06
N MET A 50 -8.50 -3.15 -12.56
CA MET A 50 -9.29 -2.24 -13.39
C MET A 50 -8.43 -1.16 -14.05
N LEU A 51 -7.45 -0.59 -13.31
CA LEU A 51 -6.49 0.37 -13.87
C LEU A 51 -5.63 -0.28 -14.97
N ASN A 52 -5.14 -1.50 -14.73
CA ASN A 52 -4.37 -2.26 -15.70
C ASN A 52 -5.19 -2.59 -16.97
N ALA A 53 -6.45 -2.97 -16.81
CA ALA A 53 -7.36 -3.24 -17.92
C ALA A 53 -7.63 -1.98 -18.77
N LYS A 54 -7.65 -0.80 -18.16
CA LYS A 54 -7.74 0.50 -18.84
C LYS A 54 -6.41 0.95 -19.46
N GLY A 55 -5.33 0.18 -19.33
CA GLY A 55 -4.01 0.53 -19.85
C GLY A 55 -3.28 1.63 -19.05
N ILE A 56 -3.84 2.08 -17.91
CA ILE A 56 -3.23 3.10 -17.08
C ILE A 56 -2.01 2.50 -16.38
N ARG A 57 -0.87 3.19 -16.42
CA ARG A 57 0.38 2.73 -15.82
C ARG A 57 0.77 3.59 -14.63
N THR A 58 1.61 3.03 -13.76
CA THR A 58 2.20 3.77 -12.64
C THR A 58 3.25 4.76 -13.16
N LYS A 59 3.73 5.67 -12.29
CA LYS A 59 4.81 6.64 -12.61
C LYS A 59 6.06 6.01 -13.24
N ARG A 60 6.34 4.75 -12.92
CA ARG A 60 7.47 3.97 -13.45
C ARG A 60 7.11 3.16 -14.70
N ASN A 61 5.99 3.44 -15.32
CA ASN A 61 5.44 2.68 -16.46
C ASN A 61 5.21 1.18 -16.16
N CYS A 62 5.03 0.83 -14.89
CA CYS A 62 4.74 -0.53 -14.44
C CYS A 62 3.23 -0.75 -14.31
N GLN A 63 2.82 -2.02 -14.19
CA GLN A 63 1.46 -2.38 -13.85
C GLN A 63 1.14 -2.00 -12.39
N TRP A 64 -0.12 -1.66 -12.14
CA TRP A 64 -0.62 -1.45 -10.79
C TRP A 64 -0.68 -2.78 -10.03
N SER A 65 -0.27 -2.73 -8.79
CA SER A 65 -0.40 -3.82 -7.83
C SER A 65 -1.31 -3.40 -6.67
N GLN A 66 -1.80 -4.38 -5.90
CA GLN A 66 -2.55 -4.10 -4.68
C GLN A 66 -1.77 -3.15 -3.74
N ASN A 67 -0.47 -3.41 -3.56
CA ASN A 67 0.38 -2.58 -2.69
C ASN A 67 0.52 -1.15 -3.20
N ALA A 68 0.62 -0.95 -4.53
CA ALA A 68 0.67 0.40 -5.10
C ALA A 68 -0.63 1.16 -4.84
N THR A 69 -1.79 0.51 -5.02
CA THR A 69 -3.10 1.09 -4.71
C THR A 69 -3.25 1.41 -3.22
N CYS A 70 -2.83 0.49 -2.32
CA CYS A 70 -2.84 0.76 -0.88
C CYS A 70 -1.97 1.97 -0.51
N ARG A 71 -0.78 2.12 -1.12
CA ARG A 71 0.09 3.29 -0.89
C ARG A 71 -0.57 4.60 -1.33
N ILE A 72 -1.35 4.60 -2.41
CA ILE A 72 -2.14 5.78 -2.80
C ILE A 72 -3.18 6.10 -1.71
N LEU A 73 -3.92 5.11 -1.24
CA LEU A 73 -4.97 5.29 -0.24
C LEU A 73 -4.46 5.72 1.14
N THR A 74 -3.20 5.42 1.49
CA THR A 74 -2.59 5.74 2.81
C THR A 74 -1.68 6.95 2.79
N ASN A 75 -1.49 7.61 1.65
CA ASN A 75 -0.56 8.74 1.56
C ASN A 75 -1.27 10.07 1.84
N GLU A 76 -0.96 10.68 2.96
CA GLU A 76 -1.50 11.97 3.40
C GLU A 76 -1.13 13.15 2.51
N LEU A 77 -0.09 13.02 1.68
CA LEU A 77 0.31 14.07 0.73
C LEU A 77 -0.86 14.50 -0.17
N TYR A 78 -1.77 13.59 -0.51
CA TYR A 78 -2.92 13.89 -1.37
C TYR A 78 -3.96 14.81 -0.71
N THR A 79 -3.93 14.96 0.61
CA THR A 79 -4.75 15.95 1.33
C THR A 79 -4.07 17.33 1.44
N GLY A 80 -2.85 17.46 0.90
CA GLY A 80 -2.03 18.67 1.01
C GLY A 80 -1.16 18.70 2.27
N LYS A 81 -1.06 17.60 3.04
CA LYS A 81 -0.18 17.48 4.21
C LYS A 81 1.14 16.83 3.82
N ILE A 82 2.24 17.54 3.98
CA ILE A 82 3.60 17.02 3.81
C ILE A 82 4.18 16.69 5.19
N ILE A 83 4.45 15.42 5.44
CA ILE A 83 5.01 14.96 6.72
C ILE A 83 6.44 14.51 6.49
N ASN A 84 7.36 15.18 7.15
CA ASN A 84 8.79 14.89 7.14
C ASN A 84 9.26 14.45 8.52
N GLY A 85 10.44 13.75 8.57
CA GLY A 85 11.06 13.39 9.84
C GLY A 85 10.41 12.21 10.56
N LYS A 86 9.62 11.36 9.86
CA LYS A 86 9.03 10.13 10.45
C LYS A 86 10.06 9.13 10.96
N GLN A 87 11.28 9.18 10.42
CA GLN A 87 12.37 8.26 10.77
C GLN A 87 13.69 9.03 10.95
N GLU A 88 14.53 8.53 11.84
CA GLU A 88 15.91 8.97 11.99
C GLU A 88 16.88 7.80 11.81
N VAL A 89 18.12 8.11 11.46
CA VAL A 89 19.18 7.12 11.36
C VAL A 89 19.74 6.90 12.76
N ALA A 90 19.40 5.77 13.39
CA ALA A 90 19.88 5.42 14.72
C ALA A 90 21.37 5.05 14.71
N ASP A 91 21.85 4.39 13.65
CA ASP A 91 23.24 4.04 13.47
C ASP A 91 23.69 4.40 12.06
N PHE A 92 24.63 5.32 11.98
CA PHE A 92 25.16 5.81 10.71
C PHE A 92 25.98 4.76 9.95
N LEU A 93 26.62 3.82 10.67
CA LEU A 93 27.46 2.78 10.05
C LEU A 93 26.60 1.68 9.40
N THR A 94 25.54 1.27 10.07
CA THR A 94 24.63 0.20 9.58
C THR A 94 23.46 0.75 8.78
N GLY A 95 23.22 2.06 8.83
CA GLY A 95 22.06 2.70 8.20
C GLY A 95 20.72 2.30 8.84
N GLN A 96 20.74 1.74 10.05
CA GLN A 96 19.55 1.36 10.78
C GLN A 96 18.70 2.59 11.09
N ARG A 97 17.39 2.53 10.75
CA ARG A 97 16.43 3.61 10.98
C ARG A 97 15.49 3.23 12.10
N THR A 98 15.21 4.18 12.97
CA THR A 98 14.18 4.10 14.00
C THR A 98 13.05 5.07 13.66
N GLU A 99 11.83 4.69 14.02
CA GLU A 99 10.67 5.56 13.88
C GLU A 99 10.68 6.58 15.04
N LYS A 100 10.38 7.83 14.70
CA LYS A 100 10.20 8.91 15.66
C LYS A 100 8.76 8.97 16.12
N ASP A 101 8.56 9.52 17.34
CA ASP A 101 7.23 9.80 17.82
C ASP A 101 6.52 10.83 16.92
N GLU A 102 5.20 10.69 16.80
CA GLU A 102 4.39 11.57 15.94
C GLU A 102 4.50 13.05 16.33
N THR A 103 4.82 13.33 17.59
CA THR A 103 5.02 14.70 18.13
C THR A 103 6.28 15.38 17.55
N GLU A 104 7.24 14.60 17.08
CA GLU A 104 8.47 15.10 16.48
C GLU A 104 8.41 15.24 14.96
N TRP A 105 7.30 14.85 14.35
CA TRP A 105 7.14 14.95 12.90
C TRP A 105 6.97 16.41 12.48
N MET A 106 7.65 16.78 11.41
CA MET A 106 7.46 18.09 10.80
C MET A 106 6.30 18.02 9.79
N VAL A 107 5.17 18.56 10.16
CA VAL A 107 3.97 18.64 9.32
C VAL A 107 3.89 20.02 8.69
N THR A 108 3.86 20.06 7.36
CA THR A 108 3.67 21.29 6.60
C THR A 108 2.38 21.15 5.78
N GLU A 109 1.47 22.09 5.94
CA GLU A 109 0.23 22.12 5.15
C GLU A 109 0.43 22.96 3.88
N ARG A 110 0.10 22.37 2.74
CA ARG A 110 0.10 23.02 1.42
C ARG A 110 -1.22 22.75 0.71
N PRO A 111 -2.24 23.57 0.94
CA PRO A 111 -3.56 23.36 0.35
C PRO A 111 -3.55 23.42 -1.18
N GLU A 112 -2.56 24.08 -1.79
CA GLU A 112 -2.37 24.11 -3.24
C GLU A 112 -2.03 22.75 -3.86
N LEU A 113 -1.53 21.79 -3.05
CA LEU A 113 -1.21 20.44 -3.49
C LEU A 113 -2.33 19.42 -3.19
N ARG A 114 -3.49 19.89 -2.74
CA ARG A 114 -4.61 19.02 -2.40
C ARG A 114 -5.24 18.42 -3.65
N ILE A 115 -5.25 17.09 -3.73
CA ILE A 115 -5.92 16.32 -4.78
C ILE A 115 -7.23 15.72 -4.26
N ILE A 116 -7.24 15.31 -2.99
CA ILE A 116 -8.35 14.65 -2.31
C ILE A 116 -8.76 15.47 -1.09
N GLU A 117 -10.08 15.63 -0.88
CA GLU A 117 -10.59 16.27 0.32
C GLU A 117 -10.29 15.42 1.57
N PRO A 118 -9.96 16.08 2.71
CA PRO A 118 -9.63 15.40 3.96
C PRO A 118 -10.71 14.39 4.40
N GLU A 119 -11.99 14.74 4.24
CA GLU A 119 -13.11 13.86 4.58
C GLU A 119 -13.12 12.56 3.78
N MET A 120 -12.76 12.62 2.48
CA MET A 120 -12.64 11.42 1.64
C MET A 120 -11.47 10.55 2.08
N TYR A 121 -10.37 11.18 2.46
CA TYR A 121 -9.21 10.47 2.99
C TYR A 121 -9.56 9.73 4.29
N GLU A 122 -10.18 10.41 5.24
CA GLU A 122 -10.61 9.84 6.52
C GLU A 122 -11.54 8.64 6.33
N LYS A 123 -12.57 8.77 5.48
CA LYS A 123 -13.46 7.65 5.13
C LYS A 123 -12.69 6.46 4.55
N ALA A 124 -11.68 6.72 3.71
CA ALA A 124 -10.85 5.65 3.16
C ALA A 124 -10.02 4.95 4.25
N GLN A 125 -9.48 5.71 5.24
CA GLN A 125 -8.77 5.14 6.38
C GLN A 125 -9.68 4.29 7.27
N GLU A 126 -10.88 4.74 7.58
CA GLU A 126 -11.87 3.97 8.36
C GLU A 126 -12.18 2.62 7.69
N ILE A 127 -12.40 2.62 6.37
CA ILE A 127 -12.64 1.39 5.60
C ILE A 127 -11.39 0.48 5.63
N LEU A 128 -10.18 1.03 5.50
CA LEU A 128 -8.94 0.27 5.57
C LEU A 128 -8.76 -0.38 6.94
N GLU A 129 -9.01 0.37 8.00
CA GLU A 129 -8.90 -0.12 9.38
C GLU A 129 -9.93 -1.22 9.67
N CYS A 130 -11.19 -1.00 9.28
CA CYS A 130 -12.25 -1.98 9.42
C CYS A 130 -11.91 -3.29 8.70
N ARG A 131 -11.44 -3.20 7.45
CA ARG A 131 -10.99 -4.38 6.68
C ARG A 131 -9.79 -5.05 7.32
N SER A 132 -8.81 -4.29 7.82
CA SER A 132 -7.64 -4.83 8.51
C SER A 132 -8.03 -5.57 9.78
N LYS A 133 -8.95 -5.05 10.58
CA LYS A 133 -9.49 -5.71 11.78
C LYS A 133 -10.18 -7.02 11.43
N THR A 134 -11.02 -7.01 10.40
CA THR A 134 -11.71 -8.23 9.90
C THR A 134 -10.72 -9.31 9.47
N PHE A 135 -9.64 -8.94 8.74
CA PHE A 135 -8.60 -9.90 8.35
C PHE A 135 -7.74 -10.39 9.53
N LYS A 136 -7.54 -9.57 10.56
CA LYS A 136 -6.79 -9.98 11.77
C LYS A 136 -7.58 -10.95 12.64
N LEU A 137 -8.90 -10.88 12.63
CA LEU A 137 -9.79 -11.80 13.35
C LEU A 137 -9.72 -13.23 12.77
N THR A 138 -9.38 -13.37 11.47
CA THR A 138 -9.20 -14.66 10.80
C THR A 138 -7.72 -15.08 10.74
N LYS A 139 -6.97 -14.92 11.84
CA LYS A 139 -5.55 -15.34 11.91
C LYS A 139 -5.34 -16.85 11.74
N GLU A 140 -6.37 -17.65 11.86
CA GLU A 140 -6.32 -19.03 11.45
C GLU A 140 -6.41 -19.12 9.93
N ARG A 141 -5.26 -19.37 9.28
CA ARG A 141 -5.21 -19.74 7.87
C ARG A 141 -5.97 -21.06 7.69
N GLN A 142 -7.26 -20.98 7.51
CA GLN A 142 -8.09 -22.12 7.14
C GLN A 142 -7.88 -22.42 5.66
N SER A 143 -6.84 -23.16 5.35
CA SER A 143 -6.71 -23.77 4.03
C SER A 143 -7.51 -25.07 4.00
N ASN A 144 -8.74 -25.02 3.56
CA ASN A 144 -9.59 -26.20 3.37
C ASN A 144 -9.28 -26.98 2.08
N LYS A 145 -8.16 -26.68 1.42
CA LYS A 145 -7.80 -27.29 0.13
C LYS A 145 -7.55 -28.81 0.20
N TYR A 146 -7.09 -29.30 1.33
CA TYR A 146 -6.82 -30.72 1.56
C TYR A 146 -7.39 -31.13 2.92
N LEU A 147 -7.83 -32.38 3.02
CA LEU A 147 -8.50 -32.95 4.21
C LEU A 147 -7.75 -32.68 5.53
N PHE A 148 -6.43 -32.75 5.51
CA PHE A 148 -5.58 -32.54 6.70
C PHE A 148 -4.97 -31.11 6.80
N SER A 149 -5.39 -30.19 5.95
CA SER A 149 -4.91 -28.79 6.06
C SER A 149 -5.33 -28.21 7.40
N THR A 150 -4.37 -27.66 8.15
CA THR A 150 -4.55 -27.05 9.49
C THR A 150 -4.88 -27.99 10.64
N LEU A 151 -5.28 -29.25 10.37
CA LEU A 151 -5.63 -30.23 11.40
C LEU A 151 -4.40 -30.86 12.04
N ILE A 152 -3.35 -31.14 11.25
CA ILE A 152 -2.12 -31.74 11.75
C ILE A 152 -1.21 -30.66 12.29
N LYS A 153 -0.92 -30.70 13.59
CA LYS A 153 -0.02 -29.74 14.25
C LYS A 153 1.19 -30.48 14.83
N CYS A 154 2.35 -29.88 14.81
CA CYS A 154 3.54 -30.39 15.47
C CYS A 154 3.33 -30.39 17.00
N LYS A 155 3.61 -31.47 17.66
CA LYS A 155 3.46 -31.60 19.11
C LYS A 155 4.46 -30.74 19.89
N GLU A 156 5.62 -30.45 19.31
CA GLU A 156 6.70 -29.69 19.94
C GLU A 156 6.52 -28.17 19.79
N CYS A 157 6.25 -27.67 18.55
CA CYS A 157 6.18 -26.25 18.26
C CYS A 157 4.77 -25.72 17.99
N GLY A 158 3.75 -26.57 17.90
CA GLY A 158 2.35 -26.20 17.66
C GLY A 158 2.03 -25.73 16.23
N TRP A 159 3.01 -25.66 15.33
CA TRP A 159 2.79 -25.24 13.95
C TRP A 159 2.07 -26.29 13.11
N SER A 160 1.25 -25.82 12.17
CA SER A 160 0.54 -26.71 11.25
C SER A 160 1.46 -27.22 10.16
N PHE A 161 1.39 -28.52 9.87
CA PHE A 161 2.09 -29.11 8.74
C PHE A 161 1.57 -28.59 7.40
N ARG A 162 2.48 -28.41 6.46
CA ARG A 162 2.17 -28.00 5.08
C ARG A 162 2.35 -29.17 4.13
N ARG A 163 1.39 -29.30 3.20
CA ARG A 163 1.53 -30.26 2.12
C ARG A 163 2.52 -29.74 1.08
N THR A 164 3.61 -30.44 0.89
CA THR A 164 4.60 -30.17 -0.18
C THR A 164 4.52 -31.27 -1.23
N VAL A 165 4.58 -30.90 -2.49
CA VAL A 165 4.61 -31.79 -3.63
C VAL A 165 5.95 -31.61 -4.32
N ARG A 166 6.70 -32.71 -4.46
CA ARG A 166 7.96 -32.72 -5.23
C ARG A 166 7.81 -33.71 -6.37
N THR A 167 8.07 -33.26 -7.59
CA THR A 167 8.01 -34.08 -8.80
C THR A 167 9.43 -34.28 -9.31
N TYR A 168 9.89 -35.55 -9.29
CA TYR A 168 11.06 -36.00 -10.02
C TYR A 168 10.58 -36.99 -11.13
N LYS A 169 11.13 -38.21 -11.17
CA LYS A 169 10.58 -39.28 -12.00
C LYS A 169 9.15 -39.66 -11.56
N ASN A 170 8.87 -39.55 -10.26
CA ASN A 170 7.56 -39.79 -9.65
C ASN A 170 7.15 -38.55 -8.81
N THR A 171 5.85 -38.40 -8.54
CA THR A 171 5.33 -37.32 -7.71
C THR A 171 5.25 -37.81 -6.25
N TYR A 172 5.97 -37.12 -5.35
CA TYR A 172 6.00 -37.40 -3.92
C TYR A 172 5.21 -36.33 -3.18
N ILE A 173 4.32 -36.76 -2.29
CA ILE A 173 3.52 -35.89 -1.44
C ILE A 173 4.00 -36.07 0.00
N ARG A 174 4.33 -34.96 0.67
CA ARG A 174 4.75 -34.94 2.08
C ARG A 174 4.01 -33.84 2.83
N TRP A 175 3.78 -34.09 4.11
CA TRP A 175 3.36 -33.06 5.08
C TRP A 175 4.58 -32.69 5.92
N VAL A 176 5.00 -31.44 5.90
CA VAL A 176 6.18 -30.87 6.56
C VAL A 176 5.82 -29.64 7.35
#